data_b192aca3332d3824124e94a669fb8cca
#
_entry.id   b192aca3332d3824124e94a669fb8cca
#
_cell.length_a   1.000
_cell.length_b   1.000
_cell.length_c   1.000
_cell.angle_alpha   90.00
_cell.angle_beta   90.00
_cell.angle_gamma   90.00
#
_symmetry.space_group_name_H-M   'P 1'
#
loop_
_entity.id
_entity.type
_entity.pdbx_description
1 polymer ?
#
loop_
_entity_poly.entity_id
_entity_poly.type
_entity_poly.pdbx_seq_one_letter_code
_entity_poly.pdbx_strand_id
1 'polypeptide(L)'
;MSTPAPVVIQCAVTGSMDPDPVRRPNLPTTPRSIVEEALAAWRAGAAVIHLHAREEDGTPTQDAAAFRVLVDGLREAGCDAIVNLSCGTAGGRSVRDDRLAPLALEPEMGSLDAGTINFGERIFEGDLPFLRRMAKAFRRHGVRPELECFDTGHVGLALQLREEGLLDDPLVVQLVLGVPGSGVPATVAQVEHMRRLIRPGAPWSVCAIGPAQLPLNTYCILAGGHVRTGLEDNLYYARGDRATNARLVERAVRLAGELQRPVATPAEAREILGVPAGRLPAPAAGFR
;
A
#
# COMPACT_ATOMS: atom_id res chain seq x y z
N MET A 1 1.77 26.23 20.12
CA MET A 1 1.70 25.64 18.77
C MET A 1 1.04 24.28 18.94
N SER A 2 0.03 23.94 18.15
CA SER A 2 -0.58 22.61 18.20
C SER A 2 0.44 21.57 17.72
N THR A 3 0.47 20.40 18.37
CA THR A 3 1.30 19.27 17.94
C THR A 3 0.92 18.89 16.51
N PRO A 4 1.88 18.69 15.59
CA PRO A 4 1.56 18.25 14.24
C PRO A 4 0.83 16.89 14.27
N ALA A 5 -0.11 16.68 13.35
CA ALA A 5 -0.79 15.39 13.24
C ALA A 5 0.23 14.27 12.95
N PRO A 6 0.06 13.08 13.56
CA PRO A 6 0.97 11.96 13.37
C PRO A 6 1.10 11.54 11.90
N VAL A 7 2.28 11.03 11.54
CA VAL A 7 2.51 10.44 10.22
C VAL A 7 2.26 8.93 10.25
N VAL A 8 1.38 8.44 9.41
CA VAL A 8 1.23 7.00 9.18
C VAL A 8 2.35 6.51 8.26
N ILE A 9 3.04 5.45 8.66
CA ILE A 9 4.05 4.78 7.85
C ILE A 9 3.48 3.44 7.40
N GLN A 10 3.35 3.27 6.09
CA GLN A 10 2.97 2.03 5.44
C GLN A 10 4.21 1.35 4.87
N CYS A 11 4.32 0.03 5.07
CA CYS A 11 5.35 -0.79 4.44
C CYS A 11 4.74 -1.71 3.38
N ALA A 12 5.19 -1.55 2.14
CA ALA A 12 4.89 -2.43 1.01
C ALA A 12 6.00 -3.48 0.86
N VAL A 13 5.70 -4.71 1.28
CA VAL A 13 6.72 -5.70 1.65
C VAL A 13 7.40 -6.35 0.45
N THR A 14 6.65 -6.75 -0.60
CA THR A 14 7.18 -7.60 -1.68
C THR A 14 6.75 -7.22 -3.09
N GLY A 15 5.50 -6.74 -3.28
CA GLY A 15 4.95 -6.47 -4.60
C GLY A 15 4.70 -7.72 -5.46
N SER A 16 4.31 -7.48 -6.71
CA SER A 16 3.91 -8.53 -7.67
C SER A 16 4.91 -8.73 -8.83
N MET A 17 6.15 -8.26 -8.70
CA MET A 17 7.20 -8.53 -9.70
C MET A 17 7.60 -10.01 -9.66
N ASP A 18 7.88 -10.60 -10.83
CA ASP A 18 8.39 -11.98 -10.90
C ASP A 18 9.66 -12.12 -10.05
N PRO A 19 9.85 -13.29 -9.39
CA PRO A 19 11.06 -13.53 -8.61
C PRO A 19 12.31 -13.50 -9.51
N ASP A 20 13.35 -12.82 -9.04
CA ASP A 20 14.64 -12.73 -9.73
C ASP A 20 15.76 -12.70 -8.67
N PRO A 21 16.26 -13.86 -8.26
CA PRO A 21 17.26 -13.95 -7.19
C PRO A 21 18.60 -13.28 -7.52
N VAL A 22 18.86 -12.98 -8.79
CA VAL A 22 20.08 -12.28 -9.22
C VAL A 22 19.92 -10.76 -9.11
N ARG A 23 18.84 -10.24 -9.65
CA ARG A 23 18.58 -8.78 -9.66
C ARG A 23 17.95 -8.29 -8.37
N ARG A 24 17.15 -9.14 -7.69
CA ARG A 24 16.35 -8.80 -6.50
C ARG A 24 16.56 -9.81 -5.36
N PRO A 25 17.82 -10.11 -4.95
CA PRO A 25 18.07 -11.13 -3.94
C PRO A 25 17.55 -10.78 -2.54
N ASN A 26 17.22 -9.52 -2.29
CA ASN A 26 16.65 -9.03 -1.03
C ASN A 26 15.13 -8.93 -1.02
N LEU A 27 14.45 -9.27 -2.13
CA LEU A 27 13.00 -9.26 -2.19
C LEU A 27 12.44 -10.55 -1.56
N PRO A 28 11.56 -10.48 -0.55
CA PRO A 28 10.93 -11.67 0.01
C PRO A 28 9.93 -12.23 -1.01
N THR A 29 10.04 -13.53 -1.33
CA THR A 29 9.21 -14.16 -2.37
C THR A 29 8.49 -15.42 -1.89
N THR A 30 8.78 -15.92 -0.70
CA THR A 30 8.05 -17.04 -0.10
C THR A 30 7.09 -16.53 0.98
N PRO A 31 5.96 -17.21 1.25
CA PRO A 31 5.02 -16.80 2.30
C PRO A 31 5.72 -16.56 3.65
N ARG A 32 6.62 -17.45 4.04
CA ARG A 32 7.39 -17.32 5.27
C ARG A 32 8.25 -16.05 5.29
N SER A 33 9.04 -15.81 4.23
CA SER A 33 9.91 -14.62 4.16
C SER A 33 9.12 -13.31 4.11
N ILE A 34 7.92 -13.32 3.51
CA ILE A 34 7.02 -12.16 3.48
C ILE A 34 6.52 -11.85 4.90
N VAL A 35 6.09 -12.86 5.66
CA VAL A 35 5.66 -12.67 7.05
C VAL A 35 6.81 -12.18 7.93
N GLU A 36 8.00 -12.78 7.83
CA GLU A 36 9.19 -12.37 8.60
C GLU A 36 9.56 -10.89 8.33
N GLU A 37 9.57 -10.47 7.06
CA GLU A 37 9.87 -9.09 6.66
C GLU A 37 8.75 -8.11 7.07
N ALA A 38 7.49 -8.53 6.98
CA ALA A 38 6.34 -7.73 7.45
C ALA A 38 6.41 -7.48 8.96
N LEU A 39 6.72 -8.50 9.75
CA LEU A 39 6.91 -8.38 11.20
C LEU A 39 8.10 -7.50 11.56
N ALA A 40 9.21 -7.59 10.80
CA ALA A 40 10.36 -6.72 10.99
C ALA A 40 10.00 -5.26 10.71
N ALA A 41 9.23 -4.98 9.63
CA ALA A 41 8.74 -3.65 9.30
C ALA A 41 7.77 -3.09 10.37
N TRP A 42 6.84 -3.91 10.88
CA TRP A 42 5.96 -3.53 11.97
C TRP A 42 6.73 -3.14 13.24
N ARG A 43 7.68 -3.98 13.66
CA ARG A 43 8.53 -3.69 14.82
C ARG A 43 9.39 -2.43 14.63
N ALA A 44 9.72 -2.09 13.41
CA ALA A 44 10.44 -0.87 13.04
C ALA A 44 9.57 0.39 13.07
N GLY A 45 8.23 0.26 13.20
CA GLY A 45 7.29 1.38 13.33
C GLY A 45 6.30 1.54 12.17
N ALA A 46 6.14 0.56 11.29
CA ALA A 46 5.08 0.58 10.29
C ALA A 46 3.71 0.33 10.95
N ALA A 47 2.78 1.26 10.77
CA ALA A 47 1.40 1.14 11.25
C ALA A 47 0.48 0.39 10.27
N VAL A 48 0.87 0.33 9.00
CA VAL A 48 0.16 -0.36 7.92
C VAL A 48 1.13 -1.29 7.19
N ILE A 49 0.71 -2.54 6.97
CA ILE A 49 1.46 -3.52 6.19
C ILE A 49 0.69 -3.83 4.91
N HIS A 50 1.27 -3.45 3.77
CA HIS A 50 0.72 -3.76 2.45
C HIS A 50 1.32 -5.06 1.93
N LEU A 51 0.45 -6.00 1.55
CA LEU A 51 0.81 -7.37 1.20
C LEU A 51 0.36 -7.74 -0.21
N HIS A 52 1.26 -8.36 -0.94
CA HIS A 52 0.97 -9.21 -2.10
C HIS A 52 1.17 -10.66 -1.71
N ALA A 53 0.30 -11.55 -2.18
CA ALA A 53 0.48 -12.98 -2.00
C ALA A 53 1.32 -13.60 -3.12
N ARG A 54 1.99 -14.69 -2.79
CA ARG A 54 2.80 -15.48 -3.71
C ARG A 54 2.59 -16.96 -3.45
N GLU A 55 2.70 -17.75 -4.52
CA GLU A 55 2.79 -19.20 -4.43
C GLU A 55 4.14 -19.62 -3.80
N GLU A 56 4.29 -20.89 -3.45
CA GLU A 56 5.51 -21.44 -2.87
C GLU A 56 6.75 -21.25 -3.75
N ASP A 57 6.58 -21.22 -5.07
CA ASP A 57 7.65 -20.97 -6.05
C ASP A 57 8.00 -19.47 -6.19
N GLY A 58 7.31 -18.62 -5.45
CA GLY A 58 7.48 -17.17 -5.47
C GLY A 58 6.67 -16.44 -6.55
N THR A 59 5.89 -17.14 -7.36
CA THR A 59 5.03 -16.53 -8.38
C THR A 59 3.92 -15.70 -7.71
N PRO A 60 3.68 -14.44 -8.13
CA PRO A 60 2.58 -13.64 -7.60
C PRO A 60 1.21 -14.27 -7.88
N THR A 61 0.32 -14.24 -6.89
CA THR A 61 -1.04 -14.78 -6.99
C THR A 61 -2.07 -13.84 -6.37
N GLN A 62 -3.33 -13.97 -6.79
CA GLN A 62 -4.50 -13.32 -6.16
C GLN A 62 -5.35 -14.33 -5.38
N ASP A 63 -4.87 -15.56 -5.19
CA ASP A 63 -5.61 -16.57 -4.43
C ASP A 63 -5.81 -16.10 -2.96
N ALA A 64 -7.07 -16.07 -2.54
CA ALA A 64 -7.43 -15.72 -1.17
C ALA A 64 -6.79 -16.65 -0.12
N ALA A 65 -6.57 -17.94 -0.45
CA ALA A 65 -5.91 -18.87 0.46
C ALA A 65 -4.45 -18.48 0.71
N ALA A 66 -3.72 -18.06 -0.33
CA ALA A 66 -2.36 -17.58 -0.21
C ALA A 66 -2.26 -16.29 0.64
N PHE A 67 -3.20 -15.35 0.47
CA PHE A 67 -3.29 -14.17 1.34
C PHE A 67 -3.61 -14.55 2.79
N ARG A 68 -4.48 -15.55 3.02
CA ARG A 68 -4.82 -16.01 4.38
C ARG A 68 -3.59 -16.47 5.14
N VAL A 69 -2.69 -17.22 4.51
CA VAL A 69 -1.43 -17.68 5.13
C VAL A 69 -0.63 -16.49 5.68
N LEU A 70 -0.55 -15.39 4.92
CA LEU A 70 0.18 -14.19 5.35
C LEU A 70 -0.53 -13.50 6.52
N VAL A 71 -1.85 -13.33 6.43
CA VAL A 71 -2.66 -12.70 7.48
C VAL A 71 -2.58 -13.50 8.77
N ASP A 72 -2.75 -14.81 8.71
CA ASP A 72 -2.71 -15.70 9.88
C ASP A 72 -1.31 -15.66 10.52
N GLY A 73 -0.23 -15.71 9.74
CA GLY A 73 1.14 -15.59 10.26
C GLY A 73 1.41 -14.27 10.99
N LEU A 74 0.86 -13.15 10.51
CA LEU A 74 0.95 -11.86 11.23
C LEU A 74 0.15 -11.88 12.53
N ARG A 75 -1.06 -12.45 12.52
CA ARG A 75 -1.94 -12.52 13.69
C ARG A 75 -1.38 -13.44 14.78
N GLU A 76 -0.86 -14.60 14.41
CA GLU A 76 -0.22 -15.55 15.34
C GLU A 76 1.00 -14.92 16.05
N ALA A 77 1.71 -14.03 15.34
CA ALA A 77 2.83 -13.27 15.92
C ALA A 77 2.40 -12.05 16.76
N GLY A 78 1.08 -11.80 16.92
CA GLY A 78 0.56 -10.66 17.67
C GLY A 78 0.72 -9.31 17.00
N CYS A 79 0.90 -9.27 15.68
CA CYS A 79 1.00 -8.03 14.93
C CYS A 79 -0.33 -7.29 14.93
N ASP A 80 -0.35 -6.05 15.43
CA ASP A 80 -1.52 -5.17 15.50
C ASP A 80 -1.56 -4.14 14.37
N ALA A 81 -0.59 -4.16 13.43
CA ALA A 81 -0.61 -3.30 12.26
C ALA A 81 -1.88 -3.51 11.43
N ILE A 82 -2.34 -2.46 10.77
CA ILE A 82 -3.40 -2.53 9.76
C ILE A 82 -2.91 -3.40 8.61
N VAL A 83 -3.69 -4.42 8.24
CA VAL A 83 -3.42 -5.24 7.07
C VAL A 83 -4.11 -4.65 5.86
N ASN A 84 -3.31 -4.29 4.85
CA ASN A 84 -3.74 -3.78 3.55
C ASN A 84 -3.41 -4.83 2.48
N LEU A 85 -4.43 -5.51 1.94
CA LEU A 85 -4.23 -6.53 0.91
C LEU A 85 -4.29 -5.91 -0.48
N SER A 86 -3.31 -6.25 -1.32
CA SER A 86 -3.30 -5.81 -2.70
C SER A 86 -4.43 -6.44 -3.50
N CYS A 87 -5.22 -5.59 -4.17
CA CYS A 87 -6.20 -5.99 -5.17
C CYS A 87 -5.66 -5.77 -6.60
N GLY A 88 -4.34 -5.66 -6.76
CA GLY A 88 -3.66 -5.47 -8.04
C GLY A 88 -2.49 -6.41 -8.23
N THR A 89 -2.37 -7.04 -9.40
CA THR A 89 -1.15 -7.73 -9.81
C THR A 89 -0.60 -7.07 -11.06
N ALA A 90 0.64 -6.58 -11.00
CA ALA A 90 1.33 -6.04 -12.17
C ALA A 90 1.75 -7.14 -13.16
N GLY A 91 1.74 -8.39 -12.75
CA GLY A 91 2.20 -9.52 -13.55
C GLY A 91 1.34 -9.83 -14.79
N GLY A 92 0.15 -9.25 -14.91
CA GLY A 92 -0.76 -9.48 -16.04
C GLY A 92 -1.19 -10.95 -16.19
N ARG A 93 -1.02 -11.74 -15.13
CA ARG A 93 -1.37 -13.17 -15.11
C ARG A 93 -2.73 -13.42 -14.47
N SER A 94 -3.23 -12.50 -13.64
CA SER A 94 -4.56 -12.63 -13.05
C SER A 94 -5.63 -12.13 -14.01
N VAL A 95 -6.71 -12.87 -14.09
CA VAL A 95 -7.94 -12.38 -14.69
C VAL A 95 -8.42 -11.18 -13.88
N ARG A 96 -8.97 -10.17 -14.55
CA ARG A 96 -9.43 -8.92 -13.91
C ARG A 96 -10.30 -9.15 -12.67
N ASP A 97 -11.12 -10.20 -12.67
CA ASP A 97 -12.02 -10.53 -11.58
C ASP A 97 -11.31 -11.16 -10.37
N ASP A 98 -10.13 -11.76 -10.54
CA ASP A 98 -9.33 -12.31 -9.43
C ASP A 98 -8.88 -11.22 -8.46
N ARG A 99 -8.81 -9.97 -8.91
CA ARG A 99 -8.50 -8.79 -8.08
C ARG A 99 -9.50 -8.56 -6.94
N LEU A 100 -10.68 -9.19 -7.01
CA LEU A 100 -11.68 -9.12 -5.94
C LEU A 100 -11.48 -10.18 -4.85
N ALA A 101 -10.70 -11.23 -5.12
CA ALA A 101 -10.57 -12.39 -4.23
C ALA A 101 -10.02 -12.04 -2.83
N PRO A 102 -9.02 -11.15 -2.67
CA PRO A 102 -8.51 -10.78 -1.35
C PRO A 102 -9.56 -10.14 -0.44
N LEU A 103 -10.59 -9.47 -1.01
CA LEU A 103 -11.65 -8.83 -0.24
C LEU A 103 -12.53 -9.82 0.52
N ALA A 104 -12.60 -11.08 0.08
CA ALA A 104 -13.34 -12.15 0.76
C ALA A 104 -12.75 -12.49 2.15
N LEU A 105 -11.50 -12.08 2.42
CA LEU A 105 -10.86 -12.22 3.73
C LEU A 105 -11.25 -11.09 4.69
N GLU A 106 -12.01 -10.12 4.23
CA GLU A 106 -12.44 -8.94 5.00
C GLU A 106 -11.28 -8.23 5.72
N PRO A 107 -10.15 -7.94 5.01
CA PRO A 107 -9.06 -7.20 5.62
C PRO A 107 -9.51 -5.81 6.07
N GLU A 108 -8.72 -5.16 6.91
CA GLU A 108 -9.01 -3.79 7.34
C GLU A 108 -8.94 -2.80 6.18
N MET A 109 -7.95 -2.98 5.28
CA MET A 109 -7.75 -2.18 4.06
C MET A 109 -7.43 -3.08 2.86
N GLY A 110 -7.65 -2.52 1.68
CA GLY A 110 -7.17 -3.10 0.43
C GLY A 110 -6.89 -2.01 -0.60
N SER A 111 -6.01 -2.27 -1.56
CA SER A 111 -5.71 -1.30 -2.61
C SER A 111 -6.76 -1.33 -3.72
N LEU A 112 -7.14 -0.14 -4.20
CA LEU A 112 -7.98 0.08 -5.36
C LEU A 112 -7.23 0.99 -6.32
N ASP A 113 -6.64 0.41 -7.38
CA ASP A 113 -6.04 1.18 -8.47
C ASP A 113 -7.13 1.93 -9.22
N ALA A 114 -7.10 3.25 -9.16
CA ALA A 114 -8.24 4.10 -9.54
C ALA A 114 -8.37 4.35 -11.05
N GLY A 115 -7.76 3.52 -11.90
CA GLY A 115 -7.85 3.67 -13.35
C GLY A 115 -6.97 2.69 -14.13
N THR A 116 -6.98 2.87 -15.45
CA THR A 116 -6.13 2.13 -16.38
C THR A 116 -4.78 2.81 -16.52
N ILE A 117 -3.68 2.03 -16.49
CA ILE A 117 -2.33 2.54 -16.61
C ILE A 117 -1.45 1.62 -17.47
N ASN A 118 -0.45 2.20 -18.15
CA ASN A 118 0.67 1.45 -18.68
C ASN A 118 1.62 1.10 -17.54
N PHE A 119 1.80 -0.20 -17.27
CA PHE A 119 2.69 -0.71 -16.25
C PHE A 119 3.86 -1.46 -16.92
N GLY A 120 4.98 -0.76 -17.11
CA GLY A 120 6.03 -1.23 -18.01
C GLY A 120 5.53 -1.30 -19.45
N GLU A 121 5.61 -2.48 -20.05
CA GLU A 121 5.14 -2.77 -21.41
C GLU A 121 3.72 -3.38 -21.44
N ARG A 122 3.02 -3.39 -20.31
CA ARG A 122 1.70 -4.01 -20.16
C ARG A 122 0.64 -2.97 -19.81
N ILE A 123 -0.60 -3.26 -20.14
CA ILE A 123 -1.74 -2.48 -19.70
C ILE A 123 -2.28 -3.11 -18.42
N PHE A 124 -2.38 -2.30 -17.36
CA PHE A 124 -3.15 -2.64 -16.18
C PHE A 124 -4.53 -2.00 -16.31
N GLU A 125 -5.55 -2.83 -16.49
CA GLU A 125 -6.90 -2.39 -16.81
C GLU A 125 -7.70 -2.02 -15.56
N GLY A 126 -8.30 -0.83 -15.57
CA GLY A 126 -9.19 -0.31 -14.55
C GLY A 126 -10.24 0.61 -15.17
N ASP A 127 -11.11 0.08 -16.05
CA ASP A 127 -12.20 0.86 -16.64
C ASP A 127 -13.28 1.23 -15.61
N LEU A 128 -14.03 2.27 -15.84
CA LEU A 128 -15.02 2.79 -14.91
C LEU A 128 -16.09 1.75 -14.49
N PRO A 129 -16.63 0.87 -15.37
CA PRO A 129 -17.50 -0.23 -14.95
C PRO A 129 -16.84 -1.17 -13.95
N PHE A 130 -15.58 -1.50 -14.14
CA PHE A 130 -14.82 -2.35 -13.21
C PHE A 130 -14.56 -1.62 -11.88
N LEU A 131 -14.17 -0.36 -11.91
CA LEU A 131 -13.97 0.45 -10.71
C LEU A 131 -15.25 0.53 -9.86
N ARG A 132 -16.42 0.67 -10.48
CA ARG A 132 -17.71 0.61 -9.78
C ARG A 132 -17.96 -0.75 -9.14
N ARG A 133 -17.58 -1.84 -9.81
CA ARG A 133 -17.66 -3.21 -9.23
C ARG A 133 -16.72 -3.36 -8.03
N MET A 134 -15.48 -2.90 -8.16
CA MET A 134 -14.50 -2.89 -7.07
C MET A 134 -15.02 -2.11 -5.87
N ALA A 135 -15.47 -0.87 -6.06
CA ALA A 135 -15.99 -0.03 -4.98
C ALA A 135 -17.19 -0.68 -4.26
N LYS A 136 -18.11 -1.31 -5.01
CA LYS A 136 -19.23 -2.08 -4.42
C LYS A 136 -18.73 -3.29 -3.62
N ALA A 137 -17.68 -3.99 -4.09
CA ALA A 137 -17.11 -5.11 -3.38
C ALA A 137 -16.43 -4.67 -2.07
N PHE A 138 -15.64 -3.59 -2.09
CA PHE A 138 -15.06 -2.98 -0.89
C PHE A 138 -16.14 -2.68 0.15
N ARG A 139 -17.21 -2.01 -0.26
CA ARG A 139 -18.34 -1.69 0.63
C ARG A 139 -19.04 -2.95 1.16
N ARG A 140 -19.30 -3.94 0.29
CA ARG A 140 -19.94 -5.22 0.67
C ARG A 140 -19.16 -5.96 1.73
N HIS A 141 -17.83 -6.00 1.61
CA HIS A 141 -16.94 -6.66 2.57
C HIS A 141 -16.53 -5.74 3.73
N GLY A 142 -16.94 -4.46 3.70
CA GLY A 142 -16.61 -3.46 4.71
C GLY A 142 -15.12 -3.15 4.82
N VAL A 143 -14.38 -3.34 3.75
CA VAL A 143 -12.94 -3.06 3.64
C VAL A 143 -12.74 -1.59 3.30
N ARG A 144 -11.79 -0.91 3.97
CA ARG A 144 -11.42 0.47 3.62
C ARG A 144 -10.55 0.47 2.37
N PRO A 145 -10.96 1.11 1.25
CA PRO A 145 -10.13 1.20 0.07
C PRO A 145 -9.00 2.22 0.25
N GLU A 146 -7.77 1.85 -0.11
CA GLU A 146 -6.68 2.76 -0.42
C GLU A 146 -6.70 3.02 -1.93
N LEU A 147 -6.93 4.27 -2.30
CA LEU A 147 -7.12 4.68 -3.70
C LEU A 147 -5.76 4.98 -4.33
N GLU A 148 -5.21 4.04 -5.07
CA GLU A 148 -3.94 4.20 -5.77
C GLU A 148 -4.15 5.00 -7.06
N CYS A 149 -3.67 6.25 -7.05
CA CYS A 149 -3.82 7.21 -8.14
C CYS A 149 -2.48 7.46 -8.83
N PHE A 150 -2.35 7.07 -10.08
CA PHE A 150 -1.11 7.17 -10.85
C PHE A 150 -1.01 8.47 -11.64
N ASP A 151 -2.13 9.14 -11.86
CA ASP A 151 -2.22 10.47 -12.50
C ASP A 151 -3.42 11.26 -12.00
N THR A 152 -3.63 12.46 -12.56
CA THR A 152 -4.73 13.35 -12.18
C THR A 152 -6.10 12.81 -12.57
N GLY A 153 -6.18 12.03 -13.66
CA GLY A 153 -7.43 11.39 -14.10
C GLY A 153 -7.91 10.34 -13.11
N HIS A 154 -6.97 9.60 -12.50
CA HIS A 154 -7.28 8.62 -11.45
C HIS A 154 -7.84 9.29 -10.19
N VAL A 155 -7.29 10.46 -9.80
CA VAL A 155 -7.89 11.25 -8.69
C VAL A 155 -9.31 11.68 -9.06
N GLY A 156 -9.53 12.11 -10.31
CA GLY A 156 -10.87 12.45 -10.82
C GLY A 156 -11.85 11.28 -10.76
N LEU A 157 -11.42 10.07 -11.17
CA LEU A 157 -12.25 8.86 -11.08
C LEU A 157 -12.58 8.47 -9.63
N ALA A 158 -11.62 8.59 -8.70
CA ALA A 158 -11.86 8.36 -7.28
C ALA A 158 -12.92 9.33 -6.73
N LEU A 159 -12.86 10.61 -7.08
CA LEU A 159 -13.85 11.62 -6.70
C LEU A 159 -15.22 11.30 -7.32
N GLN A 160 -15.28 10.89 -8.60
CA GLN A 160 -16.51 10.47 -9.25
C GLN A 160 -17.17 9.28 -8.54
N LEU A 161 -16.42 8.25 -8.19
CA LEU A 161 -16.95 7.09 -7.45
C LEU A 161 -17.53 7.51 -6.08
N ARG A 162 -16.90 8.48 -5.43
CA ARG A 162 -17.44 9.06 -4.18
C ARG A 162 -18.75 9.82 -4.43
N GLU A 163 -18.83 10.66 -5.48
CA GLU A 163 -20.04 11.40 -5.85
C GLU A 163 -21.20 10.46 -6.21
N GLU A 164 -20.89 9.33 -6.85
CA GLU A 164 -21.83 8.24 -7.10
C GLU A 164 -22.26 7.50 -5.82
N GLY A 165 -21.74 7.88 -4.65
CA GLY A 165 -22.03 7.25 -3.37
C GLY A 165 -21.47 5.83 -3.23
N LEU A 166 -20.42 5.48 -3.98
CA LEU A 166 -19.77 4.16 -3.95
C LEU A 166 -18.58 4.09 -3.01
N LEU A 167 -18.00 5.24 -2.66
CA LEU A 167 -16.90 5.37 -1.71
C LEU A 167 -17.29 6.31 -0.57
N ASP A 168 -16.89 5.98 0.65
CA ASP A 168 -17.19 6.73 1.86
C ASP A 168 -15.97 7.58 2.30
N ASP A 169 -16.23 8.77 2.85
CA ASP A 169 -15.18 9.60 3.46
C ASP A 169 -14.63 8.98 4.76
N PRO A 170 -13.36 9.24 5.13
CA PRO A 170 -12.39 9.96 4.32
C PRO A 170 -11.88 9.11 3.15
N LEU A 171 -11.69 9.70 1.97
CA LEU A 171 -10.97 9.02 0.89
C LEU A 171 -9.50 8.90 1.30
N VAL A 172 -8.99 7.68 1.37
CA VAL A 172 -7.56 7.43 1.60
C VAL A 172 -6.88 7.39 0.24
N VAL A 173 -6.12 8.44 -0.09
CA VAL A 173 -5.52 8.60 -1.43
C VAL A 173 -4.02 8.34 -1.38
N GLN A 174 -3.55 7.43 -2.22
CA GLN A 174 -2.13 7.20 -2.44
C GLN A 174 -1.72 7.65 -3.84
N LEU A 175 -0.79 8.58 -3.92
CA LEU A 175 -0.23 9.06 -5.19
C LEU A 175 0.94 8.16 -5.58
N VAL A 176 0.79 7.39 -6.67
CA VAL A 176 1.81 6.42 -7.13
C VAL A 176 2.58 7.01 -8.30
N LEU A 177 3.88 7.28 -8.10
CA LEU A 177 4.70 8.06 -9.02
C LEU A 177 5.97 7.32 -9.44
N GLY A 178 6.37 7.53 -10.70
CA GLY A 178 7.60 6.96 -11.24
C GLY A 178 7.47 5.51 -11.69
N VAL A 179 6.25 5.01 -11.88
CA VAL A 179 6.02 3.67 -12.44
C VAL A 179 6.52 3.63 -13.88
N PRO A 180 7.39 2.67 -14.24
CA PRO A 180 7.84 2.51 -15.62
C PRO A 180 6.66 2.37 -16.59
N GLY A 181 6.72 3.08 -17.69
CA GLY A 181 5.65 3.06 -18.73
C GLY A 181 4.51 4.05 -18.48
N SER A 182 4.29 4.53 -17.25
CA SER A 182 3.20 5.46 -16.94
C SER A 182 3.38 6.85 -17.55
N GLY A 183 4.63 7.26 -17.79
CA GLY A 183 4.95 8.62 -18.23
C GLY A 183 4.83 9.69 -17.15
N VAL A 184 4.45 9.33 -15.93
CA VAL A 184 4.27 10.25 -14.81
C VAL A 184 5.54 10.31 -13.95
N PRO A 185 6.23 11.47 -13.86
CA PRO A 185 7.49 11.58 -13.14
C PRO A 185 7.28 11.62 -11.63
N ALA A 186 8.22 10.99 -10.88
CA ALA A 186 8.24 11.07 -9.42
C ALA A 186 8.95 12.34 -8.96
N THR A 187 8.24 13.46 -8.92
CA THR A 187 8.74 14.79 -8.54
C THR A 187 7.81 15.46 -7.54
N VAL A 188 8.35 16.39 -6.73
CA VAL A 188 7.57 17.22 -5.82
C VAL A 188 6.50 18.04 -6.57
N ALA A 189 6.83 18.55 -7.75
CA ALA A 189 5.87 19.30 -8.58
C ALA A 189 4.66 18.44 -8.97
N GLN A 190 4.89 17.17 -9.30
CA GLN A 190 3.81 16.25 -9.63
C GLN A 190 2.96 15.91 -8.40
N VAL A 191 3.59 15.68 -7.25
CA VAL A 191 2.85 15.48 -5.98
C VAL A 191 1.95 16.68 -5.71
N GLU A 192 2.49 17.91 -5.76
CA GLU A 192 1.71 19.14 -5.52
C GLU A 192 0.57 19.33 -6.51
N HIS A 193 0.81 18.99 -7.78
CA HIS A 193 -0.23 19.07 -8.80
C HIS A 193 -1.40 18.13 -8.49
N MET A 194 -1.13 16.87 -8.18
CA MET A 194 -2.17 15.89 -7.86
C MET A 194 -2.82 16.15 -6.50
N ARG A 195 -2.03 16.54 -5.48
CA ARG A 195 -2.53 16.83 -4.13
C ARG A 195 -3.59 17.92 -4.10
N ARG A 196 -3.49 18.93 -4.96
CA ARG A 196 -4.48 20.02 -5.08
C ARG A 196 -5.87 19.54 -5.52
N LEU A 197 -5.96 18.36 -6.10
CA LEU A 197 -7.23 17.75 -6.50
C LEU A 197 -7.86 16.95 -5.36
N ILE A 198 -7.07 16.57 -4.35
CA ILE A 198 -7.54 15.84 -3.18
C ILE A 198 -8.31 16.80 -2.27
N ARG A 199 -9.43 16.34 -1.73
CA ARG A 199 -10.24 17.14 -0.82
C ARG A 199 -9.46 17.53 0.43
N PRO A 200 -9.61 18.77 0.91
CA PRO A 200 -9.01 19.18 2.18
C PRO A 200 -9.40 18.24 3.33
N GLY A 201 -8.41 17.82 4.12
CA GLY A 201 -8.61 16.92 5.26
C GLY A 201 -8.63 15.42 4.92
N ALA A 202 -8.64 15.03 3.64
CA ALA A 202 -8.49 13.63 3.27
C ALA A 202 -7.04 13.18 3.51
N PRO A 203 -6.81 11.99 4.14
CA PRO A 203 -5.48 11.44 4.30
C PRO A 203 -4.88 11.07 2.94
N TRP A 204 -3.62 11.45 2.74
CA TRP A 204 -2.90 11.17 1.51
C TRP A 204 -1.47 10.73 1.76
N SER A 205 -0.95 9.89 0.88
CA SER A 205 0.42 9.38 0.91
C SER A 205 1.03 9.41 -0.49
N VAL A 206 2.34 9.16 -0.57
CA VAL A 206 3.02 8.95 -1.84
C VAL A 206 3.73 7.59 -1.84
N CYS A 207 3.49 6.82 -2.89
CA CYS A 207 4.30 5.70 -3.32
C CYS A 207 5.22 6.18 -4.43
N ALA A 208 6.53 6.21 -4.19
CA ALA A 208 7.51 6.63 -5.19
C ALA A 208 8.48 5.48 -5.53
N ILE A 209 8.60 5.18 -6.80
CA ILE A 209 9.41 4.05 -7.27
C ILE A 209 10.89 4.39 -7.29
N GLY A 210 11.70 3.48 -6.75
CA GLY A 210 13.16 3.52 -6.78
C GLY A 210 13.77 4.70 -6.01
N PRO A 211 14.78 5.40 -6.57
CA PRO A 211 15.52 6.43 -5.85
C PRO A 211 14.69 7.66 -5.47
N ALA A 212 13.53 7.85 -6.08
CA ALA A 212 12.61 8.93 -5.74
C ALA A 212 11.91 8.73 -4.39
N GLN A 213 11.92 7.51 -3.83
CA GLN A 213 11.23 7.19 -2.58
C GLN A 213 11.71 8.07 -1.42
N LEU A 214 13.02 8.21 -1.22
CA LEU A 214 13.56 9.00 -0.11
C LEU A 214 13.19 10.49 -0.20
N PRO A 215 13.46 11.22 -1.30
CA PRO A 215 13.11 12.64 -1.37
C PRO A 215 11.59 12.89 -1.29
N LEU A 216 10.76 12.04 -1.89
CA LEU A 216 9.32 12.23 -1.85
C LEU A 216 8.71 11.87 -0.50
N ASN A 217 9.20 10.84 0.19
CA ASN A 217 8.80 10.56 1.57
C ASN A 217 9.15 11.71 2.52
N THR A 218 10.35 12.29 2.38
CA THR A 218 10.74 13.48 3.15
C THR A 218 9.78 14.64 2.89
N TYR A 219 9.48 14.89 1.62
CA TYR A 219 8.52 15.93 1.24
C TYR A 219 7.12 15.66 1.80
N CYS A 220 6.62 14.42 1.77
CA CYS A 220 5.31 14.06 2.32
C CYS A 220 5.21 14.35 3.81
N ILE A 221 6.26 14.04 4.58
CA ILE A 221 6.30 14.33 6.02
C ILE A 221 6.21 15.84 6.24
N LEU A 222 6.95 16.65 5.48
CA LEU A 222 6.92 18.12 5.57
C LEU A 222 5.55 18.70 5.17
N ALA A 223 4.92 18.15 4.13
CA ALA A 223 3.68 18.66 3.56
C ALA A 223 2.40 18.17 4.28
N GLY A 224 2.54 17.42 5.38
CA GLY A 224 1.40 16.90 6.14
C GLY A 224 0.79 15.60 5.60
N GLY A 225 1.41 14.98 4.61
CA GLY A 225 1.01 13.67 4.07
C GLY A 225 1.55 12.49 4.89
N HIS A 226 1.26 11.28 4.46
CA HIS A 226 1.72 10.02 5.03
C HIS A 226 2.78 9.38 4.12
N VAL A 227 3.41 8.29 4.58
CA VAL A 227 4.55 7.67 3.92
C VAL A 227 4.22 6.24 3.54
N ARG A 228 4.50 5.87 2.27
CA ARG A 228 4.68 4.47 1.86
C ARG A 228 6.15 4.23 1.53
N THR A 229 6.68 3.12 2.04
CA THR A 229 8.05 2.64 1.79
C THR A 229 8.05 1.12 1.71
N GLY A 230 9.17 0.51 1.34
CA GLY A 230 9.29 -0.95 1.30
C GLY A 230 9.99 -1.44 0.04
N LEU A 231 10.29 -2.75 0.04
CA LEU A 231 11.03 -3.43 -1.03
C LEU A 231 10.23 -3.58 -2.31
N GLU A 232 8.90 -3.51 -2.24
CA GLU A 232 8.05 -3.47 -3.42
C GLU A 232 8.40 -2.30 -4.33
N ASP A 233 8.63 -1.13 -3.73
CA ASP A 233 8.82 0.12 -4.44
C ASP A 233 10.30 0.48 -4.65
N ASN A 234 11.19 0.05 -3.74
CA ASN A 234 12.61 0.39 -3.78
C ASN A 234 13.49 -0.68 -3.11
N LEU A 235 14.38 -1.29 -3.88
CA LEU A 235 15.28 -2.36 -3.43
C LEU A 235 16.56 -1.86 -2.76
N TYR A 236 16.81 -0.54 -2.75
CA TYR A 236 18.06 0.02 -2.29
C TYR A 236 17.86 1.06 -1.19
N TYR A 237 18.68 0.94 -0.16
CA TYR A 237 18.77 1.96 0.88
C TYR A 237 19.57 3.19 0.40
N ALA A 238 20.67 2.93 -0.28
CA ALA A 238 21.51 3.91 -0.95
C ALA A 238 22.13 3.28 -2.21
N ARG A 239 22.86 4.05 -3.00
CA ARG A 239 23.53 3.53 -4.19
C ARG A 239 24.49 2.40 -3.79
N GLY A 240 24.25 1.20 -4.32
CA GLY A 240 25.04 0.00 -4.02
C GLY A 240 24.76 -0.68 -2.68
N ASP A 241 23.92 -0.09 -1.82
CA ASP A 241 23.50 -0.65 -0.53
C ASP A 241 22.05 -1.15 -0.63
N ARG A 242 21.86 -2.46 -0.56
CA ARG A 242 20.54 -3.08 -0.62
C ARG A 242 19.76 -2.84 0.68
N ALA A 243 18.48 -2.59 0.54
CA ALA A 243 17.59 -2.37 1.68
C ALA A 243 17.01 -3.67 2.24
N THR A 244 16.46 -3.57 3.46
CA THR A 244 15.40 -4.43 3.99
C THR A 244 14.17 -3.56 4.28
N ASN A 245 13.01 -4.16 4.41
CA ASN A 245 11.79 -3.43 4.78
C ASN A 245 11.96 -2.67 6.10
N ALA A 246 12.52 -3.31 7.12
CA ALA A 246 12.78 -2.68 8.41
C ALA A 246 13.69 -1.43 8.28
N ARG A 247 14.80 -1.51 7.54
CA ARG A 247 15.71 -0.35 7.36
C ARG A 247 15.03 0.83 6.66
N LEU A 248 14.14 0.56 5.71
CA LEU A 248 13.39 1.61 5.01
C LEU A 248 12.36 2.27 5.93
N VAL A 249 11.66 1.48 6.76
CA VAL A 249 10.73 1.98 7.78
C VAL A 249 11.47 2.79 8.85
N GLU A 250 12.56 2.28 9.42
CA GLU A 250 13.40 2.99 10.39
C GLU A 250 13.89 4.34 9.84
N ARG A 251 14.22 4.42 8.56
CA ARG A 251 14.57 5.68 7.92
C ARG A 251 13.41 6.67 7.92
N ALA A 252 12.20 6.21 7.59
CA ALA A 252 11.01 7.06 7.63
C ALA A 252 10.70 7.54 9.06
N VAL A 253 10.85 6.67 10.06
CA VAL A 253 10.70 7.02 11.50
C VAL A 253 11.71 8.11 11.89
N ARG A 254 13.00 7.94 11.54
CA ARG A 254 14.02 8.96 11.85
C ARG A 254 13.74 10.30 11.18
N LEU A 255 13.35 10.28 9.89
CA LEU A 255 12.97 11.51 9.17
C LEU A 255 11.78 12.22 9.83
N ALA A 256 10.77 11.47 10.26
CA ALA A 256 9.63 12.03 10.99
C ALA A 256 10.08 12.70 12.30
N GLY A 257 10.97 12.05 13.05
CA GLY A 257 11.55 12.58 14.28
C GLY A 257 12.33 13.87 14.07
N GLU A 258 13.23 13.91 13.08
CA GLU A 258 14.00 15.11 12.71
C GLU A 258 13.10 16.27 12.29
N LEU A 259 11.96 15.99 11.67
CA LEU A 259 10.95 16.96 11.27
C LEU A 259 9.91 17.23 12.37
N GLN A 260 10.13 16.75 13.59
CA GLN A 260 9.28 16.92 14.78
C GLN A 260 7.82 16.50 14.55
N ARG A 261 7.62 15.49 13.73
CA ARG A 261 6.32 14.93 13.45
C ARG A 261 6.21 13.52 14.06
N PRO A 262 5.28 13.28 15.03
CA PRO A 262 5.17 11.98 15.67
C PRO A 262 4.76 10.89 14.63
N VAL A 263 5.20 9.67 14.88
CA VAL A 263 4.80 8.51 14.09
C VAL A 263 3.54 7.92 14.71
N ALA A 264 2.53 7.66 13.88
CA ALA A 264 1.27 7.08 14.30
C ALA A 264 1.45 5.62 14.75
N THR A 265 0.88 5.27 15.88
CA THR A 265 0.63 3.87 16.25
C THR A 265 -0.41 3.24 15.33
N PRO A 266 -0.52 1.89 15.28
CA PRO A 266 -1.59 1.25 14.52
C PRO A 266 -3.00 1.69 14.93
N ALA A 267 -3.23 2.01 16.20
CA ALA A 267 -4.50 2.53 16.69
C ALA A 267 -4.80 3.93 16.14
N GLU A 268 -3.85 4.86 16.24
CA GLU A 268 -3.98 6.21 15.68
C GLU A 268 -4.11 6.18 14.15
N ALA A 269 -3.41 5.25 13.47
CA ALA A 269 -3.51 5.08 12.04
C ALA A 269 -4.94 4.67 11.61
N ARG A 270 -5.63 3.81 12.39
CA ARG A 270 -7.04 3.46 12.14
C ARG A 270 -7.94 4.69 12.20
N GLU A 271 -7.75 5.53 13.18
CA GLU A 271 -8.53 6.79 13.31
C GLU A 271 -8.26 7.73 12.13
N ILE A 272 -6.98 7.95 11.80
CA ILE A 272 -6.56 8.84 10.70
C ILE A 272 -7.13 8.37 9.36
N LEU A 273 -7.05 7.05 9.08
CA LEU A 273 -7.45 6.47 7.81
C LEU A 273 -8.95 6.10 7.77
N GLY A 274 -9.67 6.30 8.87
CA GLY A 274 -11.09 5.93 8.98
C GLY A 274 -11.32 4.43 8.83
N VAL A 275 -10.40 3.61 9.34
CA VAL A 275 -10.53 2.16 9.34
C VAL A 275 -11.35 1.73 10.56
N PRO A 276 -12.43 0.95 10.39
CA PRO A 276 -13.23 0.48 11.51
C PRO A 276 -12.40 -0.32 12.52
N ALA A 277 -12.50 0.01 13.80
CA ALA A 277 -11.86 -0.78 14.85
C ALA A 277 -12.45 -2.19 14.94
N GLY A 278 -11.62 -3.19 15.22
CA GLY A 278 -12.07 -4.53 15.62
C GLY A 278 -12.29 -5.55 14.48
N ARG A 279 -11.89 -5.26 13.24
CA ARG A 279 -11.94 -6.21 12.12
C ARG A 279 -10.64 -7.00 11.90
N LEU A 280 -10.03 -7.44 12.97
CA LEU A 280 -8.99 -8.44 12.85
C LEU A 280 -9.70 -9.80 12.84
N PRO A 281 -9.70 -10.56 11.74
CA PRO A 281 -10.16 -11.94 11.81
C PRO A 281 -9.35 -12.64 12.89
N ALA A 282 -10.06 -13.30 13.83
CA ALA A 282 -9.40 -14.16 14.79
C ALA A 282 -8.58 -15.22 14.06
N PRO A 283 -7.38 -15.61 14.54
CA PRO A 283 -6.61 -16.67 13.91
C PRO A 283 -7.50 -17.90 13.75
N ALA A 284 -7.49 -18.49 12.55
CA ALA A 284 -8.18 -19.76 12.33
C ALA A 284 -7.61 -20.78 13.31
N ALA A 285 -8.47 -21.40 14.11
CA ALA A 285 -8.06 -22.43 15.07
C ALA A 285 -7.38 -23.56 14.31
N GLY A 286 -6.06 -23.69 14.45
CA GLY A 286 -5.30 -24.87 14.05
C GLY A 286 -4.39 -24.77 12.84
N PHE A 287 -3.32 -23.98 12.94
CA PHE A 287 -2.07 -24.32 12.26
C PHE A 287 -1.00 -24.57 13.34
N ARG A 288 -0.71 -25.86 13.57
CA ARG A 288 0.49 -26.29 14.29
C ARG A 288 1.47 -26.89 13.27
#